data_e58cc2212ad67ca7b900d4169cc2340b
#
_entry.id   e58cc2212ad67ca7b900d4169cc2340b
#
_cell.length_a   1.000
_cell.length_b   1.000
_cell.length_c   1.000
_cell.angle_alpha   90.00
_cell.angle_beta   90.00
_cell.angle_gamma   90.00
#
_symmetry.space_group_name_H-M   'P 1'
#
loop_
_entity.id
_entity.type
_entity.pdbx_description
1 polymer ?
#
loop_
_entity_poly.entity_id
_entity_poly.type
_entity_poly.pdbx_seq_one_letter_code
_entity_poly.pdbx_strand_id
1 'polypeptide(L)'
;MCAANHSCDPNLVVYFNQPQVLLRALKPIKNGDELFIKYVDTTNPFSVRQAELNDQFLFACRCSKCRKGATHAEDKLLKPADQLKPEFVTVADNLVKRHEKQLHRFFVPATPAEAQRRVSAIQAEAFAVSGTTFDYQKGNATASEDEIKDALKLCLNSGMWSYTRQPVPHLLRQLLVHYLSKGEVYRAWRIGAKKHFECSPVLFPQPFYPDRVIDCWMMTNVTKSLCDNPSTREIYVETKKGGLDLQVVFLGFMLELHDNTEKSFGWESPFGKVVAEAYQQVMASVPTPVEKIREAVKETWPKLEAVAKNVDVLML
;
A
#
# COMPACT_ATOMS: atom_id res chain seq x y z
N MET A 1 -16.82 -20.85 -5.04
CA MET A 1 -15.67 -21.69 -5.40
C MET A 1 -14.98 -21.01 -6.60
N CYS A 2 -13.76 -20.53 -6.46
CA CYS A 2 -13.07 -19.87 -7.57
C CYS A 2 -12.57 -20.89 -8.57
N ALA A 3 -13.07 -20.85 -9.79
CA ALA A 3 -12.57 -21.65 -10.91
C ALA A 3 -11.32 -21.01 -11.57
N ALA A 4 -10.81 -19.89 -11.03
CA ALA A 4 -9.66 -19.19 -11.58
C ALA A 4 -8.38 -19.55 -10.82
N ASN A 5 -7.33 -19.90 -11.54
CA ASN A 5 -6.02 -20.23 -10.99
C ASN A 5 -5.26 -18.97 -10.52
N HIS A 6 -4.16 -19.20 -9.80
CA HIS A 6 -3.30 -18.13 -9.32
C HIS A 6 -2.28 -17.66 -10.36
N SER A 7 -2.08 -16.34 -10.41
CA SER A 7 -0.89 -15.71 -10.98
C SER A 7 -0.45 -14.54 -10.11
N CYS A 8 0.87 -14.36 -9.94
CA CYS A 8 1.42 -13.14 -9.32
C CYS A 8 1.35 -11.90 -10.24
N ASP A 9 0.88 -12.10 -11.48
CA ASP A 9 0.53 -11.06 -12.44
C ASP A 9 -0.87 -11.37 -13.00
N PRO A 10 -1.94 -11.22 -12.17
CA PRO A 10 -3.29 -11.62 -12.51
C PRO A 10 -3.89 -10.76 -13.63
N ASN A 11 -4.86 -11.31 -14.35
CA ASN A 11 -5.65 -10.57 -15.33
C ASN A 11 -7.07 -10.26 -14.85
N LEU A 12 -7.45 -10.78 -13.67
CA LEU A 12 -8.73 -10.53 -13.02
C LEU A 12 -8.57 -10.13 -11.57
N VAL A 13 -9.57 -9.42 -11.08
CA VAL A 13 -9.85 -9.25 -9.65
C VAL A 13 -11.27 -9.74 -9.35
N VAL A 14 -11.45 -10.28 -8.15
CA VAL A 14 -12.72 -10.81 -7.66
C VAL A 14 -13.28 -9.88 -6.58
N TYR A 15 -14.54 -9.52 -6.70
CA TYR A 15 -15.31 -8.82 -5.68
C TYR A 15 -16.52 -9.64 -5.26
N PHE A 16 -16.80 -9.62 -3.98
CA PHE A 16 -18.00 -10.25 -3.43
C PHE A 16 -19.09 -9.19 -3.22
N ASN A 17 -20.20 -9.36 -3.92
CA ASN A 17 -21.40 -8.57 -3.77
C ASN A 17 -22.56 -9.54 -3.50
N GLN A 18 -22.77 -9.84 -2.23
CA GLN A 18 -23.76 -10.87 -1.83
C GLN A 18 -25.11 -10.70 -2.54
N PRO A 19 -25.65 -11.73 -3.22
CA PRO A 19 -25.13 -13.11 -3.36
C PRO A 19 -24.21 -13.32 -4.56
N GLN A 20 -23.75 -12.27 -5.23
CA GLN A 20 -23.02 -12.32 -6.49
C GLN A 20 -21.51 -12.25 -6.29
N VAL A 21 -20.77 -12.91 -7.19
CA VAL A 21 -19.33 -12.75 -7.36
C VAL A 21 -19.11 -11.98 -8.64
N LEU A 22 -18.43 -10.85 -8.56
CA LEU A 22 -18.09 -10.01 -9.70
C LEU A 22 -16.62 -10.23 -10.07
N LEU A 23 -16.37 -10.47 -11.34
CA LEU A 23 -15.04 -10.59 -11.92
C LEU A 23 -14.77 -9.37 -12.79
N ARG A 24 -13.69 -8.64 -12.52
CA ARG A 24 -13.28 -7.48 -13.31
C ARG A 24 -11.93 -7.72 -13.95
N ALA A 25 -11.82 -7.45 -15.24
CA ALA A 25 -10.56 -7.53 -15.98
C ALA A 25 -9.61 -6.41 -15.54
N LEU A 26 -8.38 -6.79 -15.18
CA LEU A 26 -7.27 -5.86 -14.89
C LEU A 26 -6.45 -5.52 -16.16
N LYS A 27 -6.59 -6.34 -17.20
CA LYS A 27 -5.91 -6.23 -18.51
C LYS A 27 -6.83 -6.75 -19.59
N PRO A 28 -6.57 -6.43 -20.87
CA PRO A 28 -7.27 -7.05 -21.99
C PRO A 28 -7.14 -8.57 -21.93
N ILE A 29 -8.27 -9.27 -22.10
CA ILE A 29 -8.37 -10.73 -22.10
C ILE A 29 -8.91 -11.16 -23.46
N LYS A 30 -8.21 -12.05 -24.15
CA LYS A 30 -8.62 -12.59 -25.45
C LYS A 30 -9.40 -13.89 -25.26
N ASN A 31 -10.18 -14.25 -26.27
CA ASN A 31 -10.82 -15.55 -26.29
C ASN A 31 -9.77 -16.66 -26.23
N GLY A 32 -9.93 -17.61 -25.30
CA GLY A 32 -8.98 -18.69 -25.04
C GLY A 32 -7.91 -18.38 -23.98
N ASP A 33 -7.80 -17.14 -23.52
CA ASP A 33 -6.89 -16.81 -22.42
C ASP A 33 -7.40 -17.40 -21.10
N GLU A 34 -6.48 -17.98 -20.31
CA GLU A 34 -6.78 -18.46 -18.96
C GLU A 34 -7.00 -17.26 -18.00
N LEU A 35 -7.98 -17.44 -17.12
CA LEU A 35 -8.34 -16.43 -16.11
C LEU A 35 -7.55 -16.66 -14.82
N PHE A 36 -6.81 -15.64 -14.41
CA PHE A 36 -5.97 -15.66 -13.22
C PHE A 36 -6.36 -14.60 -12.21
N ILE A 37 -6.37 -15.00 -10.93
CA ILE A 37 -6.54 -14.11 -9.78
C ILE A 37 -5.30 -14.16 -8.86
N LYS A 38 -5.18 -13.22 -7.93
CA LYS A 38 -4.17 -13.29 -6.88
C LYS A 38 -4.71 -14.11 -5.69
N TYR A 39 -3.93 -15.07 -5.19
CA TYR A 39 -4.23 -15.80 -3.94
C TYR A 39 -3.46 -15.21 -2.76
N VAL A 40 -2.34 -14.55 -3.02
CA VAL A 40 -1.45 -13.92 -2.07
C VAL A 40 -1.19 -12.47 -2.47
N ASP A 41 -0.61 -11.68 -1.59
CA ASP A 41 -0.21 -10.31 -1.96
C ASP A 41 0.94 -10.34 -2.97
N THR A 42 0.63 -9.91 -4.18
CA THR A 42 1.59 -9.91 -5.30
C THR A 42 2.63 -8.79 -5.21
N THR A 43 2.51 -7.88 -4.25
CA THR A 43 3.51 -6.85 -3.95
C THR A 43 4.59 -7.34 -2.99
N ASN A 44 4.40 -8.51 -2.35
CA ASN A 44 5.41 -9.14 -1.52
C ASN A 44 6.63 -9.61 -2.34
N PRO A 45 7.83 -9.66 -1.74
CA PRO A 45 9.02 -10.26 -2.34
C PRO A 45 8.78 -11.69 -2.82
N PHE A 46 9.55 -12.12 -3.83
CA PHE A 46 9.40 -13.44 -4.45
C PHE A 46 9.39 -14.59 -3.44
N SER A 47 10.36 -14.61 -2.52
CA SER A 47 10.47 -15.69 -1.52
C SER A 47 9.25 -15.76 -0.60
N VAL A 48 8.73 -14.59 -0.20
CA VAL A 48 7.54 -14.50 0.66
C VAL A 48 6.32 -15.05 -0.08
N ARG A 49 6.08 -14.63 -1.33
CA ARG A 49 4.97 -15.16 -2.14
C ARG A 49 5.04 -16.67 -2.35
N GLN A 50 6.24 -17.20 -2.63
CA GLN A 50 6.42 -18.65 -2.85
C GLN A 50 6.19 -19.43 -1.57
N ALA A 51 6.68 -18.94 -0.43
CA ALA A 51 6.46 -19.57 0.85
C ALA A 51 4.96 -19.59 1.22
N GLU A 52 4.28 -18.46 1.02
CA GLU A 52 2.85 -18.32 1.29
C GLU A 52 2.00 -19.26 0.42
N LEU A 53 2.30 -19.33 -0.88
CA LEU A 53 1.61 -20.23 -1.81
C LEU A 53 1.86 -21.71 -1.48
N ASN A 54 3.10 -22.06 -1.10
CA ASN A 54 3.42 -23.42 -0.70
C ASN A 54 2.71 -23.81 0.60
N ASP A 55 2.69 -22.93 1.59
CA ASP A 55 2.13 -23.24 2.91
C ASP A 55 0.59 -23.32 2.89
N GLN A 56 -0.06 -22.44 2.14
CA GLN A 56 -1.53 -22.35 2.12
C GLN A 56 -2.19 -23.17 1.01
N PHE A 57 -1.52 -23.28 -0.13
CA PHE A 57 -2.07 -23.87 -1.35
C PHE A 57 -1.28 -25.03 -1.89
N LEU A 58 -0.16 -25.41 -1.26
CA LEU A 58 0.68 -26.58 -1.55
C LEU A 58 1.24 -26.60 -3.00
N PHE A 59 1.55 -25.43 -3.57
CA PHE A 59 2.22 -25.35 -4.86
C PHE A 59 3.25 -24.22 -4.93
N ALA A 60 4.22 -24.37 -5.85
CA ALA A 60 5.15 -23.31 -6.24
C ALA A 60 4.66 -22.62 -7.51
N CYS A 61 4.49 -21.30 -7.46
CA CYS A 61 4.02 -20.54 -8.62
C CYS A 61 5.09 -20.43 -9.71
N ARG A 62 4.68 -20.72 -10.96
CA ARG A 62 5.52 -20.65 -12.17
C ARG A 62 4.97 -19.67 -13.21
N CYS A 63 4.21 -18.66 -12.81
CA CYS A 63 3.72 -17.61 -13.71
C CYS A 63 4.88 -16.83 -14.36
N SER A 64 4.57 -15.99 -15.35
CA SER A 64 5.57 -15.18 -16.08
C SER A 64 6.44 -14.32 -15.16
N LYS A 65 5.87 -13.80 -14.08
CA LYS A 65 6.57 -13.04 -13.04
C LYS A 65 7.51 -13.95 -12.24
N CYS A 66 7.03 -15.06 -11.70
CA CYS A 66 7.82 -15.94 -10.83
C CYS A 66 8.93 -16.70 -11.54
N ARG A 67 8.79 -17.00 -12.85
CA ARG A 67 9.87 -17.63 -13.64
C ARG A 67 11.14 -16.78 -13.73
N LYS A 68 11.04 -15.47 -13.51
CA LYS A 68 12.20 -14.55 -13.48
C LYS A 68 12.90 -14.54 -12.11
N GLY A 69 12.36 -15.26 -11.12
CA GLY A 69 12.92 -15.27 -9.76
C GLY A 69 12.82 -13.91 -9.06
N ALA A 70 13.74 -13.65 -8.14
CA ALA A 70 13.80 -12.42 -7.34
C ALA A 70 14.48 -11.26 -8.08
N THR A 71 13.98 -10.88 -9.25
CA THR A 71 14.55 -9.82 -10.11
C THR A 71 13.66 -8.60 -10.24
N HIS A 72 12.49 -8.62 -9.62
CA HIS A 72 11.49 -7.55 -9.69
C HIS A 72 11.76 -6.42 -8.69
N ALA A 73 11.08 -5.30 -8.89
CA ALA A 73 11.23 -4.11 -8.05
C ALA A 73 10.93 -4.39 -6.57
N GLU A 74 9.96 -5.28 -6.28
CA GLU A 74 9.61 -5.69 -4.92
C GLU A 74 10.69 -6.50 -4.20
N ASP A 75 11.65 -7.08 -4.94
CA ASP A 75 12.76 -7.84 -4.36
C ASP A 75 14.00 -6.99 -4.10
N LYS A 76 14.10 -5.82 -4.73
CA LYS A 76 15.29 -4.97 -4.66
C LYS A 76 15.43 -4.30 -3.31
N LEU A 77 16.62 -4.43 -2.71
CA LEU A 77 17.09 -3.59 -1.62
C LEU A 77 17.69 -2.31 -2.18
N LEU A 78 17.75 -1.26 -1.39
CA LEU A 78 18.41 0.02 -1.76
C LEU A 78 19.92 -0.15 -1.91
N LYS A 79 20.51 -1.08 -1.15
CA LYS A 79 21.93 -1.42 -1.14
C LYS A 79 22.12 -2.93 -1.07
N PRO A 80 23.25 -3.48 -1.49
CA PRO A 80 23.62 -4.87 -1.23
C PRO A 80 23.58 -5.20 0.27
N ALA A 81 23.19 -6.43 0.63
CA ALA A 81 22.96 -6.83 2.02
C ALA A 81 24.21 -6.77 2.90
N ASP A 82 25.40 -6.88 2.32
CA ASP A 82 26.70 -6.71 2.99
C ASP A 82 27.00 -5.25 3.39
N GLN A 83 26.21 -4.30 2.88
CA GLN A 83 26.27 -2.88 3.24
C GLN A 83 25.25 -2.49 4.32
N LEU A 84 24.74 -3.46 5.09
CA LEU A 84 23.94 -3.18 6.28
C LEU A 84 24.73 -2.29 7.23
N LYS A 85 24.11 -1.22 7.73
CA LYS A 85 24.79 -0.29 8.63
C LYS A 85 25.29 -0.98 9.89
N PRO A 86 26.52 -0.67 10.36
CA PRO A 86 27.15 -1.37 11.49
C PRO A 86 26.30 -1.40 12.76
N GLU A 87 25.58 -0.35 13.07
CA GLU A 87 24.69 -0.26 14.24
C GLU A 87 23.53 -1.26 14.20
N PHE A 88 23.18 -1.78 13.01
CA PHE A 88 22.12 -2.79 12.84
C PHE A 88 22.64 -4.23 12.85
N VAL A 89 23.95 -4.46 12.81
CA VAL A 89 24.53 -5.80 12.73
C VAL A 89 24.16 -6.63 13.98
N THR A 90 24.42 -6.08 15.18
CA THR A 90 24.11 -6.77 16.44
C THR A 90 22.60 -7.04 16.59
N VAL A 91 21.77 -6.07 16.21
CA VAL A 91 20.30 -6.23 16.22
C VAL A 91 19.91 -7.37 15.28
N ALA A 92 20.44 -7.37 14.06
CA ALA A 92 20.14 -8.39 13.06
C ALA A 92 20.61 -9.79 13.49
N ASP A 93 21.78 -9.92 14.15
CA ASP A 93 22.28 -11.19 14.66
C ASP A 93 21.35 -11.77 15.76
N ASN A 94 20.78 -10.92 16.61
CA ASN A 94 19.77 -11.34 17.59
C ASN A 94 18.47 -11.77 16.91
N LEU A 95 18.05 -11.07 15.86
CA LEU A 95 16.87 -11.43 15.06
C LEU A 95 17.09 -12.74 14.28
N VAL A 96 18.30 -13.01 13.79
CA VAL A 96 18.65 -14.31 13.17
C VAL A 96 18.35 -15.46 14.11
N LYS A 97 18.75 -15.35 15.39
CA LYS A 97 18.47 -16.38 16.40
C LYS A 97 16.97 -16.53 16.66
N ARG A 98 16.24 -15.40 16.72
CA ARG A 98 14.79 -15.38 16.96
C ARG A 98 13.99 -16.03 15.82
N HIS A 99 14.35 -15.75 14.57
CA HIS A 99 13.61 -16.16 13.38
C HIS A 99 14.23 -17.34 12.62
N GLU A 100 15.20 -18.04 13.19
CA GLU A 100 16.01 -19.07 12.50
C GLU A 100 15.17 -20.06 11.68
N LYS A 101 14.06 -20.54 12.24
CA LYS A 101 13.16 -21.51 11.59
C LYS A 101 12.40 -20.94 10.38
N GLN A 102 12.31 -19.60 10.26
CA GLN A 102 11.50 -18.93 9.26
C GLN A 102 12.32 -18.19 8.21
N LEU A 103 13.66 -18.10 8.36
CA LEU A 103 14.52 -17.31 7.49
C LEU A 103 14.40 -17.70 6.01
N HIS A 104 14.17 -18.99 5.72
CA HIS A 104 13.99 -19.47 4.35
C HIS A 104 12.79 -18.81 3.62
N ARG A 105 11.77 -18.36 4.34
CA ARG A 105 10.60 -17.65 3.79
C ARG A 105 10.92 -16.22 3.37
N PHE A 106 11.95 -15.64 3.99
CA PHE A 106 12.34 -14.24 3.80
C PHE A 106 13.67 -14.10 3.07
N PHE A 107 14.01 -15.10 2.28
CA PHE A 107 15.27 -15.18 1.57
C PHE A 107 15.51 -13.96 0.66
N VAL A 108 16.70 -13.35 0.78
CA VAL A 108 17.16 -12.24 -0.05
C VAL A 108 18.30 -12.75 -0.94
N PRO A 109 18.18 -12.75 -2.27
CA PRO A 109 19.18 -13.33 -3.17
C PRO A 109 20.45 -12.48 -3.28
N ALA A 110 21.53 -13.11 -3.75
CA ALA A 110 22.75 -12.49 -4.27
C ALA A 110 23.67 -11.79 -3.27
N THR A 111 23.93 -12.41 -2.10
CA THR A 111 24.87 -11.85 -1.11
C THR A 111 25.58 -12.93 -0.31
N PRO A 112 26.69 -12.62 0.40
CA PRO A 112 27.30 -13.54 1.34
C PRO A 112 26.27 -14.08 2.33
N ALA A 113 26.34 -15.38 2.61
CA ALA A 113 25.29 -16.09 3.38
C ALA A 113 24.96 -15.43 4.73
N GLU A 114 25.95 -14.87 5.41
CA GLU A 114 25.75 -14.19 6.70
C GLU A 114 24.99 -12.87 6.56
N ALA A 115 25.37 -12.01 5.62
CA ALA A 115 24.67 -10.75 5.35
C ALA A 115 23.22 -11.00 4.91
N GLN A 116 23.00 -12.03 4.10
CA GLN A 116 21.69 -12.49 3.68
C GLN A 116 20.81 -12.91 4.87
N ARG A 117 21.35 -13.70 5.80
CA ARG A 117 20.62 -14.12 7.01
C ARG A 117 20.19 -12.93 7.86
N ARG A 118 21.07 -11.91 8.03
CA ARG A 118 20.77 -10.68 8.78
C ARG A 118 19.61 -9.90 8.15
N VAL A 119 19.67 -9.66 6.86
CA VAL A 119 18.61 -8.91 6.14
C VAL A 119 17.30 -9.71 6.12
N SER A 120 17.37 -11.04 5.93
CA SER A 120 16.19 -11.91 6.02
C SER A 120 15.56 -11.88 7.41
N ALA A 121 16.36 -11.78 8.47
CA ALA A 121 15.85 -11.69 9.84
C ALA A 121 15.18 -10.34 10.14
N ILE A 122 15.74 -9.24 9.65
CA ILE A 122 15.10 -7.92 9.69
C ILE A 122 13.75 -7.97 8.96
N GLN A 123 13.72 -8.57 7.77
CA GLN A 123 12.48 -8.72 7.01
C GLN A 123 11.45 -9.56 7.77
N ALA A 124 11.86 -10.67 8.36
CA ALA A 124 10.98 -11.55 9.14
C ALA A 124 10.35 -10.81 10.34
N GLU A 125 11.13 -10.04 11.09
CA GLU A 125 10.64 -9.24 12.23
C GLU A 125 9.61 -8.20 11.76
N ALA A 126 9.92 -7.44 10.72
CA ALA A 126 9.04 -6.42 10.22
C ALA A 126 7.73 -6.99 9.63
N PHE A 127 7.78 -8.16 8.98
CA PHE A 127 6.58 -8.87 8.54
C PHE A 127 5.76 -9.42 9.72
N ALA A 128 6.40 -9.88 10.79
CA ALA A 128 5.69 -10.34 11.98
C ALA A 128 4.83 -9.22 12.60
N VAL A 129 5.37 -8.00 12.67
CA VAL A 129 4.63 -6.81 13.13
C VAL A 129 3.53 -6.42 12.14
N SER A 130 3.77 -6.53 10.84
CA SER A 130 2.78 -6.15 9.82
C SER A 130 1.55 -7.07 9.79
N GLY A 131 1.54 -8.17 10.55
CA GLY A 131 0.41 -9.11 10.60
C GLY A 131 0.10 -9.83 9.28
N THR A 132 0.96 -9.65 8.28
CA THR A 132 0.85 -10.31 6.97
C THR A 132 1.58 -11.64 6.95
N THR A 133 2.01 -12.13 8.11
CA THR A 133 2.68 -13.42 8.24
C THR A 133 1.69 -14.52 8.56
N PHE A 134 2.03 -15.67 8.07
CA PHE A 134 1.49 -17.02 8.08
C PHE A 134 0.95 -17.55 9.43
N ASP A 135 0.89 -16.76 10.48
CA ASP A 135 0.49 -17.21 11.81
C ASP A 135 -0.98 -16.86 12.08
N TYR A 136 -1.88 -17.61 11.45
CA TYR A 136 -3.33 -17.54 11.69
C TYR A 136 -3.73 -17.90 13.13
N GLN A 137 -2.80 -18.39 13.96
CA GLN A 137 -3.05 -18.78 15.35
C GLN A 137 -2.90 -17.62 16.34
N LYS A 138 -2.18 -16.57 15.97
CA LYS A 138 -2.19 -15.31 16.72
C LYS A 138 -3.37 -14.50 16.23
N GLY A 139 -4.48 -14.58 16.94
CA GLY A 139 -5.65 -13.72 16.68
C GLY A 139 -5.22 -12.27 16.42
N ASN A 140 -6.05 -11.53 15.67
CA ASN A 140 -5.87 -10.16 15.21
C ASN A 140 -5.52 -9.13 16.33
N ALA A 141 -4.48 -9.36 17.11
CA ALA A 141 -3.89 -8.33 17.95
C ALA A 141 -3.25 -7.30 16.99
N THR A 142 -3.90 -6.17 16.81
CA THR A 142 -3.33 -5.02 16.10
C THR A 142 -2.06 -4.60 16.81
N ALA A 143 -0.94 -4.56 16.09
CA ALA A 143 0.32 -4.07 16.64
C ALA A 143 0.14 -2.65 17.20
N SER A 144 0.79 -2.35 18.31
CA SER A 144 0.81 -1.02 18.90
C SER A 144 1.54 -0.02 17.99
N GLU A 145 1.31 1.26 18.24
CA GLU A 145 2.02 2.32 17.51
C GLU A 145 3.55 2.17 17.61
N ASP A 146 4.04 1.86 18.81
CA ASP A 146 5.47 1.71 19.05
C ASP A 146 6.05 0.51 18.29
N GLU A 147 5.37 -0.64 18.30
CA GLU A 147 5.79 -1.82 17.53
C GLU A 147 5.84 -1.52 16.02
N ILE A 148 4.83 -0.81 15.49
CA ILE A 148 4.81 -0.41 14.07
C ILE A 148 5.96 0.55 13.76
N LYS A 149 6.19 1.56 14.62
CA LYS A 149 7.28 2.53 14.44
C LYS A 149 8.65 1.87 14.55
N ASP A 150 8.84 0.95 15.47
CA ASP A 150 10.11 0.23 15.63
C ASP A 150 10.39 -0.68 14.42
N ALA A 151 9.38 -1.34 13.87
CA ALA A 151 9.52 -2.09 12.63
C ALA A 151 9.85 -1.18 11.43
N LEU A 152 9.23 0.00 11.34
CA LEU A 152 9.56 1.02 10.33
C LEU A 152 10.99 1.54 10.49
N LYS A 153 11.43 1.87 11.72
CA LYS A 153 12.82 2.27 12.01
C LYS A 153 13.80 1.17 11.63
N LEU A 154 13.50 -0.08 11.98
CA LEU A 154 14.33 -1.25 11.65
C LEU A 154 14.54 -1.37 10.14
N CYS A 155 13.49 -1.18 9.33
CA CYS A 155 13.58 -1.20 7.87
C CYS A 155 14.31 0.04 7.32
N LEU A 156 13.79 1.24 7.60
CA LEU A 156 14.21 2.48 6.94
C LEU A 156 15.60 2.95 7.41
N ASN A 157 15.87 2.93 8.72
CA ASN A 157 17.14 3.38 9.27
C ASN A 157 18.29 2.42 8.96
N SER A 158 18.02 1.13 8.74
CA SER A 158 19.04 0.18 8.25
C SER A 158 19.64 0.59 6.90
N GLY A 159 18.92 1.43 6.13
CA GLY A 159 19.30 1.88 4.80
C GLY A 159 19.06 0.83 3.70
N MET A 160 18.35 -0.25 4.02
CA MET A 160 18.11 -1.37 3.10
C MET A 160 16.76 -1.30 2.40
N TRP A 161 15.73 -0.73 3.03
CA TRP A 161 14.36 -0.65 2.50
C TRP A 161 14.01 0.71 1.95
N SER A 162 13.34 0.73 0.79
CA SER A 162 12.59 1.88 0.30
C SER A 162 11.18 1.88 0.88
N TYR A 163 10.48 3.01 0.73
CA TYR A 163 9.05 3.10 1.07
C TYR A 163 8.15 2.20 0.21
N THR A 164 8.65 1.74 -0.94
CA THR A 164 7.88 0.91 -1.89
C THR A 164 8.08 -0.59 -1.69
N ARG A 165 9.04 -1.01 -0.85
CA ARG A 165 9.34 -2.43 -0.60
C ARG A 165 8.63 -2.92 0.64
N GLN A 166 7.88 -4.03 0.49
CA GLN A 166 7.23 -4.67 1.63
C GLN A 166 8.25 -5.14 2.69
N PRO A 167 7.90 -5.04 3.99
CA PRO A 167 6.58 -4.71 4.53
C PRO A 167 6.32 -3.23 4.81
N VAL A 168 7.20 -2.30 4.41
CA VAL A 168 7.06 -0.86 4.74
C VAL A 168 5.69 -0.30 4.31
N PRO A 169 5.16 -0.53 3.07
CA PRO A 169 3.82 -0.06 2.70
C PRO A 169 2.70 -0.61 3.59
N HIS A 170 2.80 -1.85 4.06
CA HIS A 170 1.84 -2.42 5.01
C HIS A 170 1.91 -1.76 6.38
N LEU A 171 3.11 -1.56 6.91
CA LEU A 171 3.32 -0.86 8.18
C LEU A 171 2.80 0.58 8.12
N LEU A 172 3.01 1.29 7.01
CA LEU A 172 2.45 2.63 6.79
C LEU A 172 0.91 2.60 6.80
N ARG A 173 0.30 1.59 6.19
CA ARG A 173 -1.16 1.44 6.22
C ARG A 173 -1.67 1.20 7.64
N GLN A 174 -1.01 0.35 8.42
CA GLN A 174 -1.37 0.10 9.82
C GLN A 174 -1.24 1.36 10.66
N LEU A 175 -0.13 2.09 10.52
CA LEU A 175 0.10 3.34 11.25
C LEU A 175 -0.94 4.41 10.90
N LEU A 176 -1.33 4.51 9.61
CA LEU A 176 -2.41 5.38 9.16
C LEU A 176 -3.75 5.02 9.85
N VAL A 177 -4.13 3.74 9.83
CA VAL A 177 -5.37 3.26 10.47
C VAL A 177 -5.33 3.50 11.98
N HIS A 178 -4.17 3.29 12.60
CA HIS A 178 -3.96 3.56 14.01
C HIS A 178 -4.21 5.03 14.37
N TYR A 179 -3.64 5.98 13.60
CA TYR A 179 -3.89 7.40 13.81
C TYR A 179 -5.34 7.80 13.56
N LEU A 180 -6.01 7.20 12.57
CA LEU A 180 -7.44 7.42 12.37
C LEU A 180 -8.27 6.95 13.57
N SER A 181 -7.94 5.80 14.15
CA SER A 181 -8.64 5.28 15.34
C SER A 181 -8.47 6.15 16.57
N LYS A 182 -7.37 6.91 16.66
CA LYS A 182 -7.10 7.89 17.71
C LYS A 182 -7.65 9.30 17.43
N GLY A 183 -8.24 9.52 16.25
CA GLY A 183 -8.67 10.85 15.82
C GLY A 183 -7.54 11.78 15.37
N GLU A 184 -6.31 11.26 15.21
CA GLU A 184 -5.14 12.02 14.78
C GLU A 184 -5.11 12.17 13.24
N VAL A 185 -6.17 12.79 12.71
CA VAL A 185 -6.50 12.82 11.27
C VAL A 185 -5.38 13.42 10.42
N TYR A 186 -4.67 14.44 10.93
CA TYR A 186 -3.59 15.08 10.18
C TYR A 186 -2.35 14.18 10.04
N ARG A 187 -1.99 13.44 11.08
CA ARG A 187 -0.91 12.43 11.00
C ARG A 187 -1.27 11.34 10.00
N ALA A 188 -2.50 10.83 10.09
CA ALA A 188 -3.02 9.86 9.14
C ALA A 188 -2.97 10.37 7.70
N TRP A 189 -3.39 11.63 7.47
CA TRP A 189 -3.37 12.26 6.15
C TRP A 189 -1.95 12.37 5.58
N ARG A 190 -0.96 12.76 6.39
CA ARG A 190 0.45 12.84 5.95
C ARG A 190 0.99 11.49 5.50
N ILE A 191 0.74 10.42 6.27
CA ILE A 191 1.14 9.05 5.89
C ILE A 191 0.41 8.62 4.62
N GLY A 192 -0.89 8.87 4.54
CA GLY A 192 -1.70 8.54 3.38
C GLY A 192 -1.24 9.25 2.12
N ALA A 193 -0.90 10.54 2.20
CA ALA A 193 -0.34 11.29 1.08
C ALA A 193 0.99 10.68 0.61
N LYS A 194 1.92 10.38 1.54
CA LYS A 194 3.18 9.70 1.20
C LYS A 194 2.92 8.37 0.49
N LYS A 195 2.03 7.56 1.04
CA LYS A 195 1.67 6.27 0.45
C LYS A 195 1.06 6.44 -0.95
N HIS A 196 0.16 7.42 -1.14
CA HIS A 196 -0.49 7.69 -2.43
C HIS A 196 0.50 8.07 -3.53
N PHE A 197 1.46 8.95 -3.23
CA PHE A 197 2.40 9.47 -4.23
C PHE A 197 3.67 8.63 -4.40
N GLU A 198 4.18 7.99 -3.35
CA GLU A 198 5.43 7.23 -3.44
C GLU A 198 5.23 5.72 -3.55
N CYS A 199 4.27 5.14 -2.82
CA CYS A 199 4.12 3.69 -2.76
C CYS A 199 3.17 3.17 -3.84
N SER A 200 1.95 3.72 -3.90
CA SER A 200 0.87 3.15 -4.70
C SER A 200 1.16 3.12 -6.21
N PRO A 201 1.82 4.14 -6.84
CA PRO A 201 2.15 4.09 -8.27
C PRO A 201 3.18 3.01 -8.63
N VAL A 202 4.07 2.66 -7.69
CA VAL A 202 5.10 1.62 -7.89
C VAL A 202 4.52 0.24 -7.67
N LEU A 203 3.71 0.07 -6.62
CA LEU A 203 3.09 -1.22 -6.28
C LEU A 203 1.99 -1.60 -7.27
N PHE A 204 1.24 -0.63 -7.72
CA PHE A 204 0.09 -0.76 -8.62
C PHE A 204 0.18 0.29 -9.74
N PRO A 205 0.89 0.02 -10.83
CA PRO A 205 1.11 1.02 -11.90
C PRO A 205 -0.18 1.53 -12.56
N GLN A 206 -1.23 0.69 -12.65
CA GLN A 206 -2.50 1.12 -13.21
C GLN A 206 -3.27 1.97 -12.18
N PRO A 207 -3.67 3.21 -12.51
CA PRO A 207 -4.38 4.08 -11.58
C PRO A 207 -5.75 3.53 -11.16
N PHE A 208 -6.37 2.70 -12.00
CA PHE A 208 -7.62 2.01 -11.71
C PHE A 208 -7.44 0.66 -10.98
N TYR A 209 -6.21 0.30 -10.55
CA TYR A 209 -6.04 -0.91 -9.75
C TYR A 209 -6.84 -0.81 -8.45
N PRO A 210 -7.60 -1.85 -8.05
CA PRO A 210 -8.54 -1.76 -6.93
C PRO A 210 -7.96 -1.23 -5.63
N ASP A 211 -6.75 -1.71 -5.27
CA ASP A 211 -6.08 -1.24 -4.05
C ASP A 211 -5.78 0.28 -4.12
N ARG A 212 -5.42 0.84 -5.30
CA ARG A 212 -5.24 2.30 -5.47
C ARG A 212 -6.54 3.06 -5.36
N VAL A 213 -7.62 2.54 -5.93
CA VAL A 213 -8.94 3.19 -5.86
C VAL A 213 -9.46 3.21 -4.43
N ILE A 214 -9.28 2.12 -3.67
CA ILE A 214 -9.62 2.08 -2.24
C ILE A 214 -8.74 3.05 -1.42
N ASP A 215 -7.43 3.10 -1.69
CA ASP A 215 -6.53 4.06 -1.03
C ASP A 215 -6.95 5.51 -1.36
N CYS A 216 -7.34 5.80 -2.62
CA CYS A 216 -7.83 7.11 -3.04
C CYS A 216 -9.16 7.46 -2.32
N TRP A 217 -10.11 6.52 -2.20
CA TRP A 217 -11.32 6.69 -1.41
C TRP A 217 -11.02 7.05 0.05
N MET A 218 -10.07 6.35 0.66
CA MET A 218 -9.63 6.66 2.02
C MET A 218 -9.06 8.07 2.10
N MET A 219 -8.18 8.47 1.17
CA MET A 219 -7.61 9.82 1.13
C MET A 219 -8.67 10.91 0.92
N THR A 220 -9.68 10.65 0.09
CA THR A 220 -10.82 11.54 -0.10
C THR A 220 -11.53 11.81 1.24
N ASN A 221 -11.85 10.75 2.00
CA ASN A 221 -12.57 10.88 3.28
C ASN A 221 -11.71 11.53 4.36
N VAL A 222 -10.42 11.17 4.45
CA VAL A 222 -9.49 11.78 5.42
C VAL A 222 -9.29 13.26 5.13
N THR A 223 -9.15 13.64 3.85
CA THR A 223 -9.01 15.06 3.46
C THR A 223 -10.29 15.83 3.73
N LYS A 224 -11.46 15.23 3.44
CA LYS A 224 -12.77 15.82 3.79
C LYS A 224 -12.85 16.08 5.30
N SER A 225 -12.46 15.11 6.12
CA SER A 225 -12.46 15.27 7.58
C SER A 225 -11.57 16.42 8.05
N LEU A 226 -10.41 16.66 7.40
CA LEU A 226 -9.57 17.83 7.68
C LEU A 226 -10.23 19.16 7.30
N CYS A 227 -11.03 19.17 6.24
CA CYS A 227 -11.71 20.39 5.79
C CYS A 227 -12.91 20.74 6.70
N ASP A 228 -13.67 19.73 7.14
CA ASP A 228 -14.97 19.89 7.79
C ASP A 228 -14.87 19.94 9.33
N ASN A 229 -13.82 19.39 9.93
CA ASN A 229 -13.70 19.29 11.38
C ASN A 229 -13.18 20.61 11.99
N PRO A 230 -13.96 21.24 12.87
CA PRO A 230 -13.51 22.48 13.55
C PRO A 230 -12.20 22.34 14.34
N SER A 231 -11.91 21.15 14.89
CA SER A 231 -10.67 20.88 15.63
C SER A 231 -9.41 20.86 14.76
N THR A 232 -9.55 20.75 13.44
CA THR A 232 -8.45 20.77 12.46
C THR A 232 -8.34 22.10 11.72
N ARG A 233 -9.11 23.11 12.11
CA ARG A 233 -9.16 24.43 11.43
C ARG A 233 -7.81 25.12 11.37
N GLU A 234 -7.01 25.03 12.43
CA GLU A 234 -5.67 25.62 12.44
C GLU A 234 -4.77 24.97 11.40
N ILE A 235 -4.81 23.64 11.31
CA ILE A 235 -4.06 22.85 10.31
C ILE A 235 -4.46 23.25 8.90
N TYR A 236 -5.77 23.42 8.65
CA TYR A 236 -6.28 23.88 7.35
C TYR A 236 -5.74 25.28 7.00
N VAL A 237 -5.76 26.21 7.97
CA VAL A 237 -5.26 27.57 7.75
C VAL A 237 -3.76 27.58 7.50
N GLU A 238 -2.98 26.78 8.22
CA GLU A 238 -1.52 26.68 8.05
C GLU A 238 -1.16 26.08 6.68
N THR A 239 -1.81 24.99 6.27
CA THR A 239 -1.58 24.37 4.96
C THR A 239 -1.92 25.35 3.83
N LYS A 240 -3.00 26.11 3.97
CA LYS A 240 -3.39 27.13 2.99
C LYS A 240 -2.39 28.27 2.91
N LYS A 241 -1.87 28.78 4.04
CA LYS A 241 -0.77 29.75 4.06
C LYS A 241 0.49 29.22 3.39
N GLY A 242 0.78 27.93 3.52
CA GLY A 242 1.85 27.22 2.82
C GLY A 242 1.59 26.98 1.33
N GLY A 243 0.48 27.48 0.78
CA GLY A 243 0.14 27.38 -0.64
C GLY A 243 -0.55 26.05 -1.05
N LEU A 244 -1.03 25.29 -0.06
CA LEU A 244 -1.78 24.04 -0.28
C LEU A 244 -3.22 24.19 0.24
N ASP A 245 -4.18 24.40 -0.66
CA ASP A 245 -5.60 24.45 -0.31
C ASP A 245 -6.18 23.03 -0.21
N LEU A 246 -6.51 22.60 1.01
CA LEU A 246 -7.07 21.26 1.27
C LEU A 246 -8.44 21.03 0.63
N GLN A 247 -9.21 22.08 0.32
CA GLN A 247 -10.46 21.93 -0.44
C GLN A 247 -10.17 21.52 -1.88
N VAL A 248 -9.16 22.14 -2.51
CA VAL A 248 -8.71 21.75 -3.86
C VAL A 248 -8.13 20.34 -3.85
N VAL A 249 -7.39 19.98 -2.78
CA VAL A 249 -6.86 18.63 -2.60
C VAL A 249 -7.99 17.61 -2.46
N PHE A 250 -9.01 17.89 -1.68
CA PHE A 250 -10.21 17.03 -1.53
C PHE A 250 -10.90 16.82 -2.88
N LEU A 251 -11.15 17.90 -3.62
CA LEU A 251 -11.76 17.81 -4.94
C LEU A 251 -10.89 17.04 -5.93
N GLY A 252 -9.56 17.16 -5.83
CA GLY A 252 -8.63 16.40 -6.65
C GLY A 252 -8.70 14.89 -6.39
N PHE A 253 -8.71 14.46 -5.12
CA PHE A 253 -8.92 13.05 -4.79
C PHE A 253 -10.30 12.54 -5.22
N MET A 254 -11.34 13.37 -5.11
CA MET A 254 -12.69 13.01 -5.57
C MET A 254 -12.75 12.82 -7.09
N LEU A 255 -12.08 13.67 -7.87
CA LEU A 255 -11.95 13.53 -9.33
C LEU A 255 -11.16 12.28 -9.71
N GLU A 256 -9.99 12.06 -9.09
CA GLU A 256 -9.16 10.87 -9.34
C GLU A 256 -9.92 9.58 -9.03
N LEU A 257 -10.64 9.57 -7.90
CA LEU A 257 -11.49 8.46 -7.49
C LEU A 257 -12.57 8.17 -8.52
N HIS A 258 -13.33 9.20 -8.92
CA HIS A 258 -14.39 9.08 -9.92
C HIS A 258 -13.85 8.55 -11.25
N ASP A 259 -12.77 9.15 -11.77
CA ASP A 259 -12.20 8.79 -13.07
C ASP A 259 -11.70 7.33 -13.13
N ASN A 260 -11.36 6.74 -11.98
CA ASN A 260 -10.81 5.38 -11.91
C ASN A 260 -11.82 4.32 -11.42
N THR A 261 -12.90 4.70 -10.76
CA THR A 261 -13.86 3.75 -10.16
C THR A 261 -14.58 2.90 -11.21
N GLU A 262 -14.97 3.49 -12.34
CA GLU A 262 -15.65 2.75 -13.41
C GLU A 262 -14.79 1.59 -13.95
N LYS A 263 -13.52 1.87 -14.24
CA LYS A 263 -12.57 0.85 -14.75
C LYS A 263 -12.23 -0.20 -13.71
N SER A 264 -12.24 0.17 -12.44
CA SER A 264 -11.91 -0.71 -11.31
C SER A 264 -13.11 -1.55 -10.89
N PHE A 265 -14.10 -0.92 -10.28
CA PHE A 265 -15.25 -1.57 -9.65
C PHE A 265 -16.49 -1.62 -10.54
N GLY A 266 -16.64 -0.67 -11.50
CA GLY A 266 -17.87 -0.45 -12.27
C GLY A 266 -18.93 0.31 -11.47
N TRP A 267 -19.73 1.12 -12.17
CA TRP A 267 -20.80 1.91 -11.54
C TRP A 267 -21.95 1.05 -11.02
N GLU A 268 -22.11 -0.18 -11.54
CA GLU A 268 -23.13 -1.14 -11.09
C GLU A 268 -22.79 -1.79 -9.74
N SER A 269 -21.54 -1.75 -9.30
CA SER A 269 -21.13 -2.31 -8.02
C SER A 269 -21.62 -1.45 -6.84
N PRO A 270 -21.80 -2.02 -5.62
CA PRO A 270 -22.15 -1.24 -4.44
C PRO A 270 -21.16 -0.12 -4.15
N PHE A 271 -19.87 -0.39 -4.29
CA PHE A 271 -18.83 0.62 -4.11
C PHE A 271 -18.91 1.71 -5.17
N GLY A 272 -19.08 1.33 -6.45
CA GLY A 272 -19.24 2.30 -7.55
C GLY A 272 -20.44 3.24 -7.33
N LYS A 273 -21.58 2.71 -6.88
CA LYS A 273 -22.77 3.52 -6.55
C LYS A 273 -22.47 4.52 -5.43
N VAL A 274 -21.81 4.09 -4.35
CA VAL A 274 -21.42 4.99 -3.24
C VAL A 274 -20.50 6.11 -3.74
N VAL A 275 -19.52 5.79 -4.58
CA VAL A 275 -18.62 6.81 -5.16
C VAL A 275 -19.38 7.76 -6.09
N ALA A 276 -20.27 7.24 -6.94
CA ALA A 276 -21.08 8.07 -7.85
C ALA A 276 -21.99 9.05 -7.10
N GLU A 277 -22.66 8.58 -6.06
CA GLU A 277 -23.51 9.41 -5.20
C GLU A 277 -22.69 10.48 -4.48
N ALA A 278 -21.56 10.11 -3.88
CA ALA A 278 -20.65 11.06 -3.22
C ALA A 278 -20.13 12.12 -4.19
N TYR A 279 -19.72 11.71 -5.39
CA TYR A 279 -19.28 12.63 -6.44
C TYR A 279 -20.36 13.61 -6.84
N GLN A 280 -21.60 13.14 -7.11
CA GLN A 280 -22.73 13.99 -7.46
C GLN A 280 -23.05 15.00 -6.36
N GLN A 281 -23.09 14.58 -5.10
CA GLN A 281 -23.35 15.45 -3.96
C GLN A 281 -22.27 16.55 -3.82
N VAL A 282 -21.00 16.18 -3.95
CA VAL A 282 -19.87 17.11 -3.87
C VAL A 282 -19.93 18.11 -5.03
N MET A 283 -20.08 17.65 -6.26
CA MET A 283 -20.10 18.54 -7.44
C MET A 283 -21.32 19.47 -7.44
N ALA A 284 -22.48 19.03 -6.94
CA ALA A 284 -23.66 19.88 -6.78
C ALA A 284 -23.47 20.99 -5.73
N SER A 285 -22.62 20.77 -4.74
CA SER A 285 -22.33 21.78 -3.69
C SER A 285 -21.26 22.79 -4.07
N VAL A 286 -20.50 22.55 -5.15
CA VAL A 286 -19.38 23.40 -5.61
C VAL A 286 -19.85 24.25 -6.80
N PRO A 287 -19.90 25.60 -6.69
CA PRO A 287 -20.39 26.48 -7.77
C PRO A 287 -19.41 26.61 -8.96
N THR A 288 -18.24 25.97 -8.87
CA THR A 288 -17.16 26.06 -9.87
C THR A 288 -17.29 24.95 -10.91
N PRO A 289 -17.23 25.23 -12.21
CA PRO A 289 -17.22 24.20 -13.25
C PRO A 289 -16.09 23.19 -13.09
N VAL A 290 -16.35 21.92 -13.42
CA VAL A 290 -15.41 20.80 -13.24
C VAL A 290 -14.07 21.06 -13.95
N GLU A 291 -14.07 21.69 -15.11
CA GLU A 291 -12.88 22.04 -15.89
C GLU A 291 -11.95 22.95 -15.09
N LYS A 292 -12.50 23.98 -14.44
CA LYS A 292 -11.72 24.89 -13.58
C LYS A 292 -11.22 24.21 -12.32
N ILE A 293 -11.98 23.26 -11.77
CA ILE A 293 -11.51 22.45 -10.65
C ILE A 293 -10.31 21.61 -11.11
N ARG A 294 -10.37 20.98 -12.29
CA ARG A 294 -9.26 20.18 -12.83
C ARG A 294 -8.00 21.03 -13.07
N GLU A 295 -8.13 22.27 -13.51
CA GLU A 295 -7.01 23.22 -13.65
C GLU A 295 -6.38 23.51 -12.27
N ALA A 296 -7.18 23.87 -11.29
CA ALA A 296 -6.69 24.13 -9.92
C ALA A 296 -6.02 22.89 -9.30
N VAL A 297 -6.56 21.71 -9.52
CA VAL A 297 -5.95 20.42 -9.10
C VAL A 297 -4.61 20.21 -9.79
N LYS A 298 -4.51 20.45 -11.10
CA LYS A 298 -3.25 20.30 -11.85
C LYS A 298 -2.13 21.19 -11.29
N GLU A 299 -2.45 22.40 -10.82
CA GLU A 299 -1.49 23.28 -10.16
C GLU A 299 -1.16 22.87 -8.72
N THR A 300 -2.11 22.25 -8.03
CA THR A 300 -1.98 21.86 -6.61
C THR A 300 -1.28 20.53 -6.43
N TRP A 301 -1.46 19.58 -7.35
CA TRP A 301 -0.92 18.20 -7.24
C TRP A 301 0.60 18.13 -7.06
N PRO A 302 1.43 18.89 -7.83
CA PRO A 302 2.88 18.89 -7.61
C PRO A 302 3.28 19.41 -6.22
N LYS A 303 2.53 20.36 -5.66
CA LYS A 303 2.76 20.88 -4.31
C LYS A 303 2.45 19.82 -3.25
N LEU A 304 1.31 19.13 -3.41
CA LEU A 304 0.92 18.03 -2.54
C LEU A 304 1.93 16.87 -2.60
N GLU A 305 2.38 16.51 -3.80
CA GLU A 305 3.42 15.50 -3.99
C GLU A 305 4.73 15.87 -3.29
N ALA A 306 5.15 17.13 -3.39
CA ALA A 306 6.33 17.64 -2.69
C ALA A 306 6.17 17.55 -1.17
N VAL A 307 5.00 17.92 -0.64
CA VAL A 307 4.69 17.73 0.80
C VAL A 307 4.76 16.27 1.18
N ALA A 308 4.16 15.38 0.39
CA ALA A 308 4.14 13.93 0.63
C ALA A 308 5.56 13.33 0.67
N LYS A 309 6.41 13.68 -0.29
CA LYS A 309 7.82 13.23 -0.35
C LYS A 309 8.63 13.65 0.89
N ASN A 310 8.35 14.83 1.43
CA ASN A 310 9.05 15.37 2.59
C ASN A 310 8.50 14.88 3.94
N VAL A 311 7.48 14.03 3.96
CA VAL A 311 6.98 13.43 5.21
C VAL A 311 8.02 12.47 5.78
N ASP A 312 8.54 12.79 6.96
CA ASP A 312 9.28 11.84 7.79
C ASP A 312 8.28 11.08 8.67
N VAL A 313 8.03 9.82 8.30
CA VAL A 313 7.05 8.97 8.99
C VAL A 313 7.49 8.53 10.38
N LEU A 314 8.81 8.61 10.67
CA LEU A 314 9.36 8.22 11.96
C LEU A 314 9.25 9.35 12.99
N MET A 315 9.04 10.59 12.53
CA MET A 315 8.88 11.79 13.36
C MET A 315 7.42 12.17 13.59
N LEU A 316 6.49 11.40 13.02
CA LEU A 316 5.06 11.54 13.25
C LEU A 316 4.66 10.83 14.54
#